data_88dae8ac7661652cb3ab9ea59fb42ad0
#
_entry.id   88dae8ac7661652cb3ab9ea59fb42ad0
#
_cell.length_a   1.000
_cell.length_b   1.000
_cell.length_c   1.000
_cell.angle_alpha   90.00
_cell.angle_beta   90.00
_cell.angle_gamma   90.00
#
_symmetry.space_group_name_H-M   'P 1'
#
loop_
_entity.id
_entity.type
_entity.pdbx_description
1 polymer ?
#
loop_
_entity_poly.entity_id
_entity_poly.type
_entity_poly.pdbx_seq_one_letter_code
_entity_poly.pdbx_strand_id
1 'polypeptide(L)'
;SLVGSEMCIRDRFILIYLVVFYRKIVKPMDTIGSGMELLREQDFSSRLSQVGQYEADRIVNVFNRMMEQLKNERLRMREQNHFLDLLIQASPMGVIIMTLDGEVSQLNPMAVKMLGVRLEEAQNKKLEKIDSPLAEELASIPKEATSVVRLNDSNIYKCTHSSFIDRGFKHPFFLIERMTDEVMKAEKRAYEKVIRMIAHEVNLSLIHISEPT
;
A
#
# COMPACT_ATOMS: atom_id res chain seq x y z
N SER A 1 3.07 -72.79 -35.57
CA SER A 1 3.15 -72.31 -34.17
C SER A 1 4.22 -71.23 -33.96
N LEU A 2 5.18 -71.02 -34.87
CA LEU A 2 6.20 -69.97 -34.78
C LEU A 2 5.67 -68.54 -34.98
N VAL A 3 4.69 -68.34 -35.87
CA VAL A 3 4.07 -67.02 -36.17
C VAL A 3 3.31 -66.46 -34.94
N GLY A 4 2.66 -67.31 -34.17
CA GLY A 4 1.96 -66.86 -32.93
C GLY A 4 2.91 -66.43 -31.78
N SER A 5 4.10 -67.03 -31.76
CA SER A 5 5.12 -66.69 -30.74
C SER A 5 5.76 -65.33 -31.06
N GLU A 6 6.07 -65.04 -32.33
CA GLU A 6 6.64 -63.76 -32.75
C GLU A 6 5.65 -62.59 -32.59
N MET A 7 4.37 -62.83 -32.86
CA MET A 7 3.31 -61.87 -32.67
C MET A 7 3.15 -61.50 -31.17
N CYS A 8 3.18 -62.47 -30.31
CA CYS A 8 3.07 -62.28 -28.86
C CYS A 8 4.30 -61.52 -28.26
N ILE A 9 5.48 -61.78 -28.78
CA ILE A 9 6.71 -61.09 -28.35
C ILE A 9 6.66 -59.61 -28.81
N ARG A 10 6.23 -59.33 -30.02
CA ARG A 10 6.12 -57.99 -30.57
C ARG A 10 5.09 -57.18 -29.79
N ASP A 11 3.93 -57.73 -29.48
CA ASP A 11 2.89 -57.05 -28.73
C ASP A 11 3.37 -56.72 -27.28
N ARG A 12 4.11 -57.64 -26.69
CA ARG A 12 4.71 -57.42 -25.37
C ARG A 12 5.78 -56.32 -25.38
N PHE A 13 6.60 -56.17 -26.39
CA PHE A 13 7.55 -55.06 -26.60
C PHE A 13 6.82 -53.71 -26.77
N ILE A 14 5.76 -53.70 -27.58
CA ILE A 14 4.97 -52.46 -27.78
C ILE A 14 4.31 -52.02 -26.45
N LEU A 15 3.77 -52.98 -25.66
CA LEU A 15 3.17 -52.64 -24.39
C LEU A 15 4.19 -52.11 -23.37
N ILE A 16 5.36 -52.70 -23.30
CA ILE A 16 6.48 -52.24 -22.46
C ILE A 16 6.91 -50.84 -22.92
N TYR A 17 7.04 -50.59 -24.21
CA TYR A 17 7.40 -49.28 -24.78
C TYR A 17 6.37 -48.24 -24.40
N LEU A 18 5.08 -48.51 -24.54
CA LEU A 18 3.99 -47.60 -24.17
C LEU A 18 4.01 -47.26 -22.68
N VAL A 19 4.22 -48.25 -21.82
CA VAL A 19 4.32 -48.00 -20.37
C VAL A 19 5.52 -47.13 -20.04
N VAL A 20 6.68 -47.40 -20.65
CA VAL A 20 7.89 -46.60 -20.46
C VAL A 20 7.71 -45.18 -20.99
N PHE A 21 7.11 -45.04 -22.17
CA PHE A 21 6.80 -43.74 -22.80
C PHE A 21 5.85 -42.92 -21.90
N TYR A 22 4.75 -43.53 -21.44
CA TYR A 22 3.82 -42.87 -20.53
C TYR A 22 4.52 -42.40 -19.23
N ARG A 23 5.29 -43.29 -18.60
CA ARG A 23 5.98 -42.95 -17.35
C ARG A 23 7.08 -41.91 -17.52
N LYS A 24 7.85 -41.96 -18.61
CA LYS A 24 9.01 -41.07 -18.84
C LYS A 24 8.65 -39.72 -19.46
N ILE A 25 7.54 -39.63 -20.21
CA ILE A 25 7.21 -38.42 -20.96
C ILE A 25 5.87 -37.84 -20.53
N VAL A 26 4.80 -38.62 -20.55
CA VAL A 26 3.46 -38.07 -20.32
C VAL A 26 3.27 -37.63 -18.88
N LYS A 27 3.60 -38.48 -17.91
CA LYS A 27 3.40 -38.18 -16.49
C LYS A 27 4.16 -36.93 -15.98
N PRO A 28 5.43 -36.67 -16.35
CA PRO A 28 6.11 -35.42 -16.01
C PRO A 28 5.46 -34.19 -16.65
N MET A 29 4.98 -34.29 -17.90
CA MET A 29 4.32 -33.18 -18.57
C MET A 29 2.99 -32.82 -17.88
N ASP A 30 2.19 -33.77 -17.48
CA ASP A 30 0.97 -33.55 -16.71
C ASP A 30 1.26 -32.85 -15.37
N THR A 31 2.32 -33.26 -14.70
CA THR A 31 2.72 -32.61 -13.43
C THR A 31 3.13 -31.15 -13.63
N ILE A 32 3.87 -30.85 -14.69
CA ILE A 32 4.23 -29.46 -15.04
C ILE A 32 2.99 -28.66 -15.43
N GLY A 33 2.08 -29.26 -16.23
CA GLY A 33 0.81 -28.64 -16.60
C GLY A 33 -0.04 -28.27 -15.38
N SER A 34 -0.17 -29.19 -14.42
CA SER A 34 -0.86 -28.93 -13.15
C SER A 34 -0.21 -27.80 -12.35
N GLY A 35 1.13 -27.69 -12.36
CA GLY A 35 1.84 -26.58 -11.74
C GLY A 35 1.53 -25.23 -12.39
N MET A 36 1.44 -25.19 -13.71
CA MET A 36 1.04 -23.97 -14.42
C MET A 36 -0.40 -23.53 -14.11
N GLU A 37 -1.31 -24.48 -13.92
CA GLU A 37 -2.69 -24.17 -13.53
C GLU A 37 -2.75 -23.61 -12.11
N LEU A 38 -2.00 -24.14 -11.15
CA LEU A 38 -1.88 -23.59 -9.80
C LEU A 38 -1.38 -22.13 -9.80
N LEU A 39 -0.40 -21.81 -10.66
CA LEU A 39 0.06 -20.43 -10.84
C LEU A 39 -1.02 -19.53 -11.40
N ARG A 40 -1.77 -20.01 -12.40
CA ARG A 40 -2.87 -19.29 -13.02
C ARG A 40 -3.99 -19.00 -12.04
N GLU A 41 -4.35 -19.96 -11.20
CA GLU A 41 -5.35 -19.81 -10.13
C GLU A 41 -4.83 -19.03 -8.91
N GLN A 42 -3.55 -18.64 -8.93
CA GLN A 42 -2.87 -17.97 -7.81
C GLN A 42 -2.89 -18.78 -6.50
N ASP A 43 -3.00 -20.09 -6.59
CA ASP A 43 -2.89 -21.00 -5.43
C ASP A 43 -1.42 -21.30 -5.12
N PHE A 44 -0.83 -20.49 -4.25
CA PHE A 44 0.55 -20.66 -3.78
C PHE A 44 0.66 -21.59 -2.56
N SER A 45 -0.44 -22.20 -2.14
CA SER A 45 -0.45 -23.11 -0.98
C SER A 45 -0.24 -24.56 -1.39
N SER A 46 -0.65 -24.91 -2.60
CA SER A 46 -0.51 -26.26 -3.15
C SER A 46 0.93 -26.58 -3.56
N ARG A 47 1.29 -27.86 -3.49
CA ARG A 47 2.61 -28.37 -3.84
C ARG A 47 2.47 -29.45 -4.91
N LEU A 48 3.43 -29.49 -5.83
CA LEU A 48 3.55 -30.59 -6.78
C LEU A 48 4.20 -31.80 -6.12
N SER A 49 3.64 -32.99 -6.41
CA SER A 49 4.20 -34.25 -5.94
C SER A 49 5.38 -34.70 -6.82
N GLN A 50 6.33 -35.38 -6.22
CA GLN A 50 7.45 -35.97 -6.97
C GLN A 50 6.96 -37.10 -7.89
N VAL A 51 7.57 -37.19 -9.05
CA VAL A 51 7.20 -38.13 -10.13
C VAL A 51 8.03 -39.43 -10.07
N GLY A 52 9.17 -39.39 -9.37
CA GLY A 52 10.14 -40.48 -9.27
C GLY A 52 11.15 -40.52 -10.42
N GLN A 53 11.38 -39.39 -11.09
CA GLN A 53 12.41 -39.20 -12.10
C GLN A 53 13.30 -38.03 -11.71
N TYR A 54 14.59 -38.21 -11.76
CA TYR A 54 15.58 -37.25 -11.26
C TYR A 54 15.40 -35.84 -11.88
N GLU A 55 15.29 -35.75 -13.18
CA GLU A 55 15.14 -34.48 -13.89
C GLU A 55 13.79 -33.80 -13.59
N ALA A 56 12.71 -34.58 -13.60
CA ALA A 56 11.37 -34.09 -13.31
C ALA A 56 11.25 -33.64 -11.83
N ASP A 57 11.78 -34.42 -10.91
CA ASP A 57 11.78 -34.12 -9.48
C ASP A 57 12.61 -32.87 -9.16
N ARG A 58 13.67 -32.63 -9.93
CA ARG A 58 14.44 -31.37 -9.84
C ARG A 58 13.58 -30.17 -10.22
N ILE A 59 12.79 -30.26 -11.30
CA ILE A 59 11.85 -29.20 -11.70
C ILE A 59 10.78 -29.00 -10.64
N VAL A 60 10.17 -30.08 -10.14
CA VAL A 60 9.19 -30.05 -9.06
C VAL A 60 9.74 -29.35 -7.81
N ASN A 61 10.96 -29.66 -7.42
CA ASN A 61 11.60 -29.04 -6.27
C ASN A 61 11.85 -27.54 -6.46
N VAL A 62 12.32 -27.13 -7.65
CA VAL A 62 12.49 -25.71 -7.99
C VAL A 62 11.14 -25.00 -7.95
N PHE A 63 10.11 -25.58 -8.59
CA PHE A 63 8.76 -25.06 -8.59
C PHE A 63 8.22 -24.86 -7.17
N ASN A 64 8.25 -25.90 -6.35
CA ASN A 64 7.77 -25.84 -4.97
C ASN A 64 8.51 -24.77 -4.14
N ARG A 65 9.81 -24.59 -4.36
CA ARG A 65 10.59 -23.53 -3.70
C ARG A 65 10.15 -22.14 -4.16
N MET A 66 9.91 -21.96 -5.45
CA MET A 66 9.38 -20.69 -5.99
C MET A 66 8.00 -20.38 -5.41
N MET A 67 7.10 -21.37 -5.34
CA MET A 67 5.78 -21.22 -4.74
C MET A 67 5.87 -20.80 -3.26
N GLU A 68 6.79 -21.38 -2.52
CA GLU A 68 7.04 -20.99 -1.13
C GLU A 68 7.54 -19.56 -1.00
N GLN A 69 8.46 -19.13 -1.85
CA GLN A 69 8.94 -17.76 -1.89
C GLN A 69 7.80 -16.78 -2.21
N LEU A 70 7.00 -17.05 -3.25
CA LEU A 70 5.86 -16.23 -3.61
C LEU A 70 4.81 -16.12 -2.49
N LYS A 71 4.53 -17.24 -1.81
CA LYS A 71 3.64 -17.26 -0.65
C LYS A 71 4.18 -16.37 0.48
N ASN A 72 5.45 -16.51 0.83
CA ASN A 72 6.09 -15.74 1.89
C ASN A 72 6.15 -14.24 1.54
N GLU A 73 6.42 -13.90 0.29
CA GLU A 73 6.40 -12.51 -0.21
C GLU A 73 5.01 -11.89 -0.08
N ARG A 74 3.96 -12.62 -0.49
CA ARG A 74 2.57 -12.16 -0.32
C ARG A 74 2.16 -11.98 1.14
N LEU A 75 2.58 -12.89 2.01
CA LEU A 75 2.32 -12.77 3.44
C LEU A 75 2.99 -11.51 4.00
N ARG A 76 4.27 -11.30 3.70
CA ARG A 76 4.99 -10.08 4.09
C ARG A 76 4.30 -8.80 3.61
N MET A 77 3.90 -8.76 2.34
CA MET A 77 3.17 -7.60 1.81
C MET A 77 1.87 -7.34 2.57
N ARG A 78 1.10 -8.40 2.86
CA ARG A 78 -0.14 -8.28 3.64
C ARG A 78 0.12 -7.79 5.05
N GLU A 79 1.14 -8.32 5.72
CA GLU A 79 1.55 -7.89 7.06
C GLU A 79 1.99 -6.42 7.07
N GLN A 80 2.79 -5.99 6.10
CA GLN A 80 3.21 -4.59 5.96
C GLN A 80 2.03 -3.66 5.71
N ASN A 81 1.13 -4.01 4.79
CA ASN A 81 -0.07 -3.22 4.52
C ASN A 81 -0.97 -3.14 5.74
N HIS A 82 -1.19 -4.26 6.42
CA HIS A 82 -1.98 -4.28 7.66
C HIS A 82 -1.35 -3.43 8.77
N PHE A 83 -0.03 -3.47 8.90
CA PHE A 83 0.69 -2.62 9.87
C PHE A 83 0.53 -1.13 9.56
N LEU A 84 0.64 -0.74 8.27
CA LEU A 84 0.42 0.65 7.85
C LEU A 84 -1.03 1.09 8.12
N ASP A 85 -2.01 0.24 7.84
CA ASP A 85 -3.42 0.51 8.16
C ASP A 85 -3.62 0.74 9.66
N LEU A 86 -3.02 -0.10 10.50
CA LEU A 86 -3.08 0.06 11.96
C LEU A 86 -2.45 1.37 12.43
N LEU A 87 -1.31 1.78 11.85
CA LEU A 87 -0.66 3.06 12.15
C LEU A 87 -1.56 4.25 11.79
N ILE A 88 -2.19 4.22 10.61
CA ILE A 88 -3.12 5.26 10.17
C ILE A 88 -4.33 5.31 11.10
N GLN A 89 -4.88 4.15 11.47
CA GLN A 89 -6.04 4.07 12.36
C GLN A 89 -5.74 4.53 13.80
N ALA A 90 -4.54 4.24 14.31
CA ALA A 90 -4.10 4.67 15.62
C ALA A 90 -3.57 6.12 15.65
N SER A 91 -3.42 6.77 14.49
CA SER A 91 -2.90 8.13 14.40
C SER A 91 -3.78 9.12 15.18
N PRO A 92 -3.19 10.01 15.99
CA PRO A 92 -3.91 11.10 16.63
C PRO A 92 -4.33 12.20 15.64
N MET A 93 -3.80 12.17 14.43
CA MET A 93 -4.14 13.09 13.35
C MET A 93 -5.30 12.51 12.53
N GLY A 94 -6.20 13.38 12.07
CA GLY A 94 -7.18 13.03 11.05
C GLY A 94 -6.49 12.83 9.69
N VAL A 95 -6.74 11.70 9.04
CA VAL A 95 -6.23 11.39 7.71
C VAL A 95 -7.40 11.14 6.78
N ILE A 96 -7.46 11.89 5.67
CA ILE A 96 -8.46 11.74 4.61
C ILE A 96 -7.71 11.51 3.30
N ILE A 97 -7.95 10.38 2.65
CA ILE A 97 -7.38 10.05 1.34
C ILE A 97 -8.47 10.25 0.29
N MET A 98 -8.13 10.93 -0.80
CA MET A 98 -9.05 11.26 -1.88
C MET A 98 -8.77 10.42 -3.12
N THR A 99 -9.81 10.21 -3.93
CA THR A 99 -9.68 9.70 -5.29
C THR A 99 -9.18 10.80 -6.23
N LEU A 100 -8.83 10.42 -7.47
CA LEU A 100 -8.46 11.38 -8.52
C LEU A 100 -9.62 12.34 -8.86
N ASP A 101 -10.87 11.89 -8.69
CA ASP A 101 -12.08 12.68 -8.96
C ASP A 101 -12.46 13.61 -7.79
N GLY A 102 -11.64 13.62 -6.72
CA GLY A 102 -11.86 14.47 -5.55
C GLY A 102 -12.94 13.94 -4.60
N GLU A 103 -13.19 12.63 -4.62
CA GLU A 103 -14.07 11.98 -3.66
C GLU A 103 -13.25 11.36 -2.52
N VAL A 104 -13.83 11.29 -1.34
CA VAL A 104 -13.21 10.67 -0.17
C VAL A 104 -13.14 9.16 -0.37
N SER A 105 -11.93 8.63 -0.48
CA SER A 105 -11.67 7.19 -0.60
C SER A 105 -11.59 6.52 0.77
N GLN A 106 -10.81 7.10 1.68
CA GLN A 106 -10.59 6.55 3.02
C GLN A 106 -10.51 7.66 4.07
N LEU A 107 -10.99 7.36 5.26
CA LEU A 107 -10.85 8.18 6.46
C LEU A 107 -10.40 7.30 7.62
N ASN A 108 -9.51 7.84 8.45
CA ASN A 108 -9.22 7.18 9.71
C ASN A 108 -10.25 7.59 10.80
N PRO A 109 -10.34 6.86 11.93
CA PRO A 109 -11.31 7.15 12.98
C PRO A 109 -11.19 8.57 13.55
N MET A 110 -9.98 9.14 13.56
CA MET A 110 -9.78 10.50 14.04
C MET A 110 -10.34 11.54 13.07
N ALA A 111 -10.22 11.35 11.75
CA ALA A 111 -10.85 12.23 10.76
C ALA A 111 -12.38 12.20 10.87
N VAL A 112 -12.97 11.02 11.02
CA VAL A 112 -14.41 10.84 11.26
C VAL A 112 -14.86 11.62 12.49
N LYS A 113 -14.10 11.51 13.60
CA LYS A 113 -14.39 12.24 14.84
C LYS A 113 -14.25 13.75 14.69
N MET A 114 -13.24 14.23 13.95
CA MET A 114 -13.00 15.66 13.73
C MET A 114 -14.05 16.28 12.81
N LEU A 115 -14.46 15.53 11.77
CA LEU A 115 -15.55 15.95 10.88
C LEU A 115 -16.91 15.93 11.56
N GLY A 116 -17.09 15.09 12.60
CA GLY A 116 -18.37 14.94 13.31
C GLY A 116 -19.45 14.22 12.52
N VAL A 117 -19.05 13.41 11.52
CA VAL A 117 -19.97 12.66 10.64
C VAL A 117 -19.71 11.15 10.77
N ARG A 118 -20.64 10.33 10.29
CA ARG A 118 -20.41 8.89 10.20
C ARG A 118 -19.59 8.54 8.97
N LEU A 119 -18.83 7.46 9.03
CA LEU A 119 -17.97 7.00 7.94
C LEU A 119 -18.76 6.87 6.62
N GLU A 120 -19.94 6.27 6.67
CA GLU A 120 -20.82 6.02 5.51
C GLU A 120 -21.35 7.32 4.88
N GLU A 121 -21.43 8.39 5.65
CA GLU A 121 -21.89 9.70 5.20
C GLU A 121 -20.80 10.49 4.47
N ALA A 122 -19.53 10.17 4.75
CA ALA A 122 -18.38 10.85 4.16
C ALA A 122 -17.76 10.07 3.00
N GLN A 123 -17.76 8.74 3.06
CA GLN A 123 -17.10 7.88 2.06
C GLN A 123 -17.77 8.00 0.68
N ASN A 124 -16.96 8.02 -0.38
CA ASN A 124 -17.39 8.16 -1.78
C ASN A 124 -18.16 9.46 -2.08
N LYS A 125 -17.95 10.51 -1.27
CA LYS A 125 -18.51 11.84 -1.50
C LYS A 125 -17.39 12.86 -1.64
N LYS A 126 -17.68 13.95 -2.34
CA LYS A 126 -16.79 15.13 -2.35
C LYS A 126 -16.90 15.86 -1.02
N LEU A 127 -15.81 16.49 -0.58
CA LEU A 127 -15.77 17.24 0.69
C LEU A 127 -16.89 18.29 0.80
N GLU A 128 -17.22 18.96 -0.30
CA GLU A 128 -18.28 19.96 -0.40
C GLU A 128 -19.70 19.39 -0.14
N LYS A 129 -19.87 18.07 -0.26
CA LYS A 129 -21.16 17.38 -0.05
C LYS A 129 -21.29 16.74 1.33
N ILE A 130 -20.26 16.85 2.15
CA ILE A 130 -20.25 16.34 3.52
C ILE A 130 -20.79 17.45 4.41
N ASP A 131 -21.84 17.15 5.19
CA ASP A 131 -22.45 18.08 6.11
C ASP A 131 -21.55 18.26 7.37
N SER A 132 -20.47 19.02 7.18
CA SER A 132 -19.49 19.31 8.21
C SER A 132 -18.81 20.64 7.96
N PRO A 133 -18.81 21.57 8.93
CA PRO A 133 -18.11 22.86 8.79
C PRO A 133 -16.61 22.68 8.47
N LEU A 134 -15.98 21.64 9.03
CA LEU A 134 -14.58 21.36 8.75
C LEU A 134 -14.38 20.87 7.30
N ALA A 135 -15.32 20.10 6.76
CA ALA A 135 -15.22 19.62 5.38
C ALA A 135 -15.32 20.76 4.35
N GLU A 136 -16.16 21.76 4.58
CA GLU A 136 -16.26 22.97 3.74
C GLU A 136 -14.94 23.74 3.74
N GLU A 137 -14.33 23.94 4.89
CA GLU A 137 -13.04 24.62 5.02
C GLU A 137 -11.91 23.83 4.34
N LEU A 138 -11.89 22.48 4.50
CA LEU A 138 -10.91 21.63 3.84
C LEU A 138 -11.01 21.73 2.31
N ALA A 139 -12.22 21.81 1.75
CA ALA A 139 -12.44 21.96 0.32
C ALA A 139 -11.86 23.26 -0.25
N SER A 140 -11.75 24.29 0.58
CA SER A 140 -11.20 25.61 0.20
C SER A 140 -9.66 25.64 0.19
N ILE A 141 -8.98 24.67 0.80
CA ILE A 141 -7.52 24.67 0.94
C ILE A 141 -6.86 24.35 -0.41
N PRO A 142 -5.97 25.21 -0.91
CA PRO A 142 -5.24 24.94 -2.15
C PRO A 142 -4.40 23.65 -2.07
N LYS A 143 -4.12 23.06 -3.23
CA LYS A 143 -3.23 21.88 -3.31
C LYS A 143 -1.83 22.26 -2.83
N GLU A 144 -1.18 21.31 -2.14
CA GLU A 144 0.17 21.44 -1.57
C GLU A 144 0.30 22.64 -0.60
N ALA A 145 -0.77 22.94 0.15
CA ALA A 145 -0.80 24.02 1.12
C ALA A 145 -1.17 23.54 2.52
N THR A 146 -0.77 24.33 3.51
CA THR A 146 -1.16 24.13 4.90
C THR A 146 -1.91 25.39 5.36
N SER A 147 -3.08 25.20 5.96
CA SER A 147 -3.91 26.25 6.53
C SER A 147 -4.32 25.94 7.95
N VAL A 148 -4.52 26.98 8.73
CA VAL A 148 -5.09 26.85 10.08
C VAL A 148 -6.58 27.22 9.99
N VAL A 149 -7.42 26.22 10.25
CA VAL A 149 -8.87 26.33 10.25
C VAL A 149 -9.36 26.52 11.68
N ARG A 150 -10.09 27.57 11.93
CA ARG A 150 -10.70 27.85 13.24
C ARG A 150 -12.20 27.77 13.13
N LEU A 151 -12.81 26.70 13.65
CA LEU A 151 -14.26 26.55 13.70
C LEU A 151 -14.86 27.29 14.89
N ASN A 152 -14.17 27.25 16.04
CA ASN A 152 -14.51 28.00 17.27
C ASN A 152 -13.25 28.09 18.15
N ASP A 153 -13.41 28.72 19.32
CA ASP A 153 -12.26 28.93 20.25
C ASP A 153 -11.61 27.65 20.77
N SER A 154 -12.34 26.52 20.76
CA SER A 154 -11.85 25.22 21.24
C SER A 154 -11.48 24.25 20.14
N ASN A 155 -11.86 24.53 18.90
CA ASN A 155 -11.67 23.65 17.76
C ASN A 155 -10.87 24.37 16.66
N ILE A 156 -9.55 24.31 16.81
CA ILE A 156 -8.59 24.86 15.85
C ILE A 156 -7.81 23.70 15.29
N TYR A 157 -7.74 23.65 13.97
CA TYR A 157 -7.10 22.58 13.24
C TYR A 157 -6.05 23.13 12.29
N LYS A 158 -4.88 22.49 12.29
CA LYS A 158 -3.88 22.66 11.24
C LYS A 158 -4.15 21.63 10.17
N CYS A 159 -4.53 22.08 8.98
CA CYS A 159 -4.93 21.23 7.88
C CYS A 159 -3.90 21.32 6.76
N THR A 160 -3.33 20.20 6.36
CA THR A 160 -2.37 20.12 5.25
C THR A 160 -3.00 19.34 4.12
N HIS A 161 -3.11 19.99 2.94
CA HIS A 161 -3.51 19.35 1.70
C HIS A 161 -2.25 19.01 0.91
N SER A 162 -1.98 17.74 0.68
CA SER A 162 -0.83 17.25 -0.08
C SER A 162 -1.21 16.08 -0.98
N SER A 163 -0.28 15.52 -1.69
CA SER A 163 -0.52 14.38 -2.58
C SER A 163 0.62 13.37 -2.52
N PHE A 164 0.30 12.10 -2.71
CA PHE A 164 1.29 11.04 -2.94
C PHE A 164 1.09 10.42 -4.32
N ILE A 165 2.14 9.79 -4.84
CA ILE A 165 2.10 9.14 -6.14
C ILE A 165 1.91 7.63 -5.90
N ASP A 166 0.82 7.06 -6.43
CA ASP A 166 0.61 5.64 -6.52
C ASP A 166 0.39 5.26 -7.99
N ARG A 167 1.20 4.29 -8.49
CA ARG A 167 1.15 3.78 -9.87
C ARG A 167 1.18 4.89 -10.95
N GLY A 168 1.90 5.98 -10.68
CA GLY A 168 2.01 7.12 -11.59
C GLY A 168 0.89 8.15 -11.50
N PHE A 169 -0.09 7.96 -10.63
CA PHE A 169 -1.18 8.90 -10.38
C PHE A 169 -0.99 9.62 -9.03
N LYS A 170 -1.30 10.94 -9.02
CA LYS A 170 -1.28 11.73 -7.79
C LYS A 170 -2.60 11.57 -7.04
N HIS A 171 -2.53 10.99 -5.85
CA HIS A 171 -3.67 10.86 -4.93
C HIS A 171 -3.61 11.98 -3.91
N PRO A 172 -4.57 12.91 -3.87
CA PRO A 172 -4.60 13.96 -2.87
C PRO A 172 -5.01 13.38 -1.51
N PHE A 173 -4.49 13.99 -0.44
CA PHE A 173 -4.86 13.65 0.92
C PHE A 173 -4.82 14.87 1.83
N PHE A 174 -5.57 14.81 2.92
CA PHE A 174 -5.54 15.80 3.99
C PHE A 174 -5.02 15.18 5.28
N LEU A 175 -4.15 15.93 5.95
CA LEU A 175 -3.77 15.68 7.33
C LEU A 175 -4.39 16.79 8.19
N ILE A 176 -5.08 16.40 9.25
CA ILE A 176 -5.79 17.30 10.16
C ILE A 176 -5.22 17.09 11.56
N GLU A 177 -4.58 18.10 12.07
CA GLU A 177 -4.03 18.11 13.42
C GLU A 177 -4.82 19.08 14.29
N ARG A 178 -5.31 18.59 15.44
CA ARG A 178 -5.99 19.47 16.40
C ARG A 178 -4.96 20.26 17.17
N MET A 179 -5.05 21.58 17.13
CA MET A 179 -4.16 22.47 17.87
C MET A 179 -4.73 22.74 19.26
N THR A 180 -3.94 22.47 20.29
CA THR A 180 -4.24 22.88 21.65
C THR A 180 -3.73 24.28 21.92
N ASP A 181 -4.31 25.00 22.88
CA ASP A 181 -3.85 26.33 23.27
C ASP A 181 -2.36 26.39 23.65
N GLU A 182 -1.85 25.28 24.20
CA GLU A 182 -0.41 25.16 24.56
C GLU A 182 0.47 25.11 23.33
N VAL A 183 0.07 24.36 22.29
CA VAL A 183 0.82 24.29 21.03
C VAL A 183 0.80 25.64 20.32
N MET A 184 -0.35 26.31 20.27
CA MET A 184 -0.47 27.64 19.67
C MET A 184 0.38 28.67 20.40
N LYS A 185 0.37 28.67 21.74
CA LYS A 185 1.25 29.54 22.55
C LYS A 185 2.72 29.23 22.32
N ALA A 186 3.11 27.97 22.16
CA ALA A 186 4.48 27.55 21.90
C ALA A 186 4.94 28.00 20.49
N GLU A 187 4.12 27.81 19.46
CA GLU A 187 4.38 28.28 18.11
C GLU A 187 4.54 29.82 18.09
N LYS A 188 3.60 30.53 18.67
CA LYS A 188 3.67 32.00 18.75
C LYS A 188 4.95 32.49 19.42
N ARG A 189 5.34 31.88 20.55
CA ARG A 189 6.61 32.23 21.22
C ARG A 189 7.84 31.94 20.36
N ALA A 190 7.83 30.84 19.59
CA ALA A 190 8.89 30.51 18.67
C ALA A 190 9.02 31.56 17.55
N TYR A 191 7.90 31.94 16.94
CA TYR A 191 7.87 33.00 15.91
C TYR A 191 8.33 34.36 16.47
N GLU A 192 7.86 34.76 17.64
CA GLU A 192 8.29 36.01 18.30
C GLU A 192 9.80 36.01 18.59
N LYS A 193 10.35 34.85 18.97
CA LYS A 193 11.81 34.70 19.20
C LYS A 193 12.61 34.86 17.90
N VAL A 194 12.14 34.24 16.82
CA VAL A 194 12.79 34.35 15.50
C VAL A 194 12.72 35.78 14.97
N ILE A 195 11.55 36.42 15.03
CA ILE A 195 11.40 37.85 14.61
C ILE A 195 12.33 38.76 15.41
N ARG A 196 12.42 38.56 16.73
CA ARG A 196 13.28 39.33 17.60
C ARG A 196 14.78 39.13 17.27
N MET A 197 15.16 37.91 16.92
CA MET A 197 16.52 37.56 16.49
C MET A 197 16.88 38.24 15.16
N ILE A 198 15.98 38.16 14.17
CA ILE A 198 16.14 38.82 12.86
C ILE A 198 16.22 40.34 13.02
N ALA A 199 15.34 40.95 13.82
CA ALA A 199 15.35 42.38 14.09
C ALA A 199 16.64 42.83 14.74
N HIS A 200 17.19 42.01 15.65
CA HIS A 200 18.48 42.30 16.29
C HIS A 200 19.65 42.23 15.29
N GLU A 201 19.67 41.23 14.44
CA GLU A 201 20.71 41.07 13.40
C GLU A 201 20.66 42.18 12.33
N VAL A 202 19.47 42.59 11.92
CA VAL A 202 19.25 43.71 10.99
C VAL A 202 19.72 45.01 11.61
N ASN A 203 19.40 45.27 12.90
CA ASN A 203 19.87 46.46 13.61
C ASN A 203 21.41 46.48 13.76
N LEU A 204 22.06 45.36 14.08
CA LEU A 204 23.51 45.26 14.14
C LEU A 204 24.17 45.51 12.77
N SER A 205 23.57 44.98 11.71
CA SER A 205 24.02 45.20 10.33
C SER A 205 23.91 46.68 9.90
N LEU A 206 22.82 47.38 10.28
CA LEU A 206 22.64 48.80 10.01
C LEU A 206 23.60 49.69 10.78
N ILE A 207 23.96 49.35 12.04
CA ILE A 207 24.96 50.09 12.85
C ILE A 207 26.34 49.95 12.21
N HIS A 208 26.69 48.77 11.70
CA HIS A 208 28.00 48.54 11.05
C HIS A 208 28.15 49.30 9.70
N ILE A 209 27.04 49.61 9.02
CA ILE A 209 27.06 50.41 7.77
C ILE A 209 27.12 51.89 8.05
N SER A 210 26.78 52.36 9.26
CA SER A 210 26.73 53.77 9.64
C SER A 210 27.97 54.30 10.40
N GLU A 211 29.02 53.50 10.63
CA GLU A 211 30.29 54.01 11.11
C GLU A 211 31.13 54.54 9.95
N PRO A 212 31.25 55.88 9.81
CA PRO A 212 32.16 56.48 8.81
C PRO A 212 33.59 56.33 9.31
N THR A 213 34.44 55.75 8.48
CA THR A 213 35.90 55.80 8.59
C THR A 213 36.42 57.24 8.52
#